data_1e143459475d37b5f2361937415d00da
#
_entry.id   1e143459475d37b5f2361937415d00da
#
_cell.length_a   1.000
_cell.length_b   1.000
_cell.length_c   1.000
_cell.angle_alpha   90.00
_cell.angle_beta   90.00
_cell.angle_gamma   90.00
#
_symmetry.space_group_name_H-M   'P 1'
#
loop_
_entity.id
_entity.type
_entity.pdbx_description
1 polymer ?
#
loop_
_entity_poly.entity_id
_entity_poly.type
_entity_poly.pdbx_seq_one_letter_code
_entity_poly.pdbx_strand_id
1 'polypeptide(L)'
;MTDTAPARDEVSTVTVTVNGTAIEAAKGELVIDAAERNGVYIPRFCYHHRMKPVGMCRMCLVEIDTGRGPALQPSCMIECTDGMSVETESPVSKKAQDGVLEFLLVNHPLDCPVCDKGGECPLQDQTMSYGPGESRFIEEKRHLEKPIPISQTVFLDRERCILCDRCTRFAKDVAGDPFIHFQDRGNDSQVNTFPDHPFASYFSGNTVQICPVGALTAKPFRFKARPWDLDQVESTCTSCSVGCRVVIDSSRDEVLRYSGVDSDPVNWSWLCDKGRFDFEYVNDDGRLTEPLLRTDAGQDLAPAKWSYALKTAATAIKGGLGRSGPTGVGIIGGARLANEDAYAWAKLAKGVIGTDNVDAQLDDGLPAAFVLGLPRATIDEVCAPGGTVVVYAPDIKEELPVLFLRLRHAAVEDGVKIIELAATDTGLTPLADSSLRVRPGEAADVVAALFGSGTAPEGVDPTAFFHARKLLAGNARVTAVIGRPSLAESADVAVAAAHRLLELVPSIAFLPALRRANVFGALDMGLAPGMLPGRVSLDEGRAHVASGWSLATKELPAETGLDTRGILEAAANGKLDTLVLLGADPLADFPDRDLAERALTGVRTLIAVDLFPNE
;
A
#
# COMPACT_ATOMS: atom_id res chain seq x y z
N MET A 1 31.45 -11.99 10.10
CA MET A 1 30.62 -13.19 9.88
C MET A 1 30.14 -13.09 8.45
N THR A 2 30.52 -14.04 7.63
CA THR A 2 30.46 -14.03 6.18
C THR A 2 29.03 -14.15 5.70
N ASP A 3 28.60 -13.11 5.02
CA ASP A 3 27.32 -12.99 4.32
C ASP A 3 27.31 -13.98 3.15
N THR A 4 26.65 -15.12 3.30
CA THR A 4 26.32 -16.03 2.19
C THR A 4 24.90 -15.75 1.76
N ALA A 5 24.75 -14.77 0.85
CA ALA A 5 23.53 -14.64 0.08
C ALA A 5 23.23 -15.98 -0.61
N PRO A 6 21.97 -16.46 -0.64
CA PRO A 6 21.62 -17.66 -1.38
C PRO A 6 21.98 -17.47 -2.86
N ALA A 7 22.61 -18.48 -3.44
CA ALA A 7 22.95 -18.50 -4.86
C ALA A 7 21.67 -18.24 -5.67
N ARG A 8 21.67 -17.15 -6.45
CA ARG A 8 20.68 -16.96 -7.50
C ARG A 8 20.87 -18.10 -8.48
N ASP A 9 19.81 -18.86 -8.74
CA ASP A 9 19.80 -19.82 -9.84
C ASP A 9 20.33 -19.10 -11.07
N GLU A 10 21.31 -19.67 -11.75
CA GLU A 10 21.87 -19.10 -12.97
C GLU A 10 20.74 -19.01 -14.00
N VAL A 11 20.21 -17.81 -14.20
CA VAL A 11 19.20 -17.53 -15.23
C VAL A 11 19.91 -17.79 -16.56
N SER A 12 19.50 -18.81 -17.29
CA SER A 12 20.06 -19.09 -18.62
C SER A 12 19.76 -17.91 -19.54
N THR A 13 20.80 -17.29 -20.08
CA THR A 13 20.70 -16.16 -21.01
C THR A 13 20.75 -16.63 -22.46
N VAL A 14 20.18 -15.84 -23.35
CA VAL A 14 20.23 -15.98 -24.81
C VAL A 14 20.73 -14.67 -25.41
N THR A 15 21.41 -14.77 -26.56
CA THR A 15 21.90 -13.58 -27.29
C THR A 15 20.92 -13.22 -28.38
N VAL A 16 20.43 -11.97 -28.34
CA VAL A 16 19.52 -11.41 -29.36
C VAL A 16 20.16 -10.17 -29.96
N THR A 17 20.02 -9.98 -31.27
CA THR A 17 20.47 -8.77 -31.94
C THR A 17 19.31 -7.80 -32.12
N VAL A 18 19.39 -6.61 -31.55
CA VAL A 18 18.37 -5.55 -31.69
C VAL A 18 18.99 -4.36 -32.43
N ASN A 19 18.44 -4.01 -33.59
CA ASN A 19 18.93 -2.94 -34.46
C ASN A 19 20.46 -3.05 -34.71
N GLY A 20 20.94 -4.26 -35.00
CA GLY A 20 22.35 -4.54 -35.23
C GLY A 20 23.24 -4.63 -33.99
N THR A 21 22.70 -4.40 -32.77
CA THR A 21 23.44 -4.50 -31.52
C THR A 21 23.08 -5.81 -30.79
N ALA A 22 24.09 -6.61 -30.44
CA ALA A 22 23.89 -7.83 -29.67
C ALA A 22 23.61 -7.47 -28.21
N ILE A 23 22.53 -8.02 -27.62
CA ILE A 23 22.14 -7.88 -26.23
C ILE A 23 21.92 -9.25 -25.60
N GLU A 24 22.11 -9.34 -24.30
CA GLU A 24 21.74 -10.52 -23.52
C GLU A 24 20.31 -10.38 -22.98
N ALA A 25 19.52 -11.41 -23.16
CA ALA A 25 18.17 -11.53 -22.63
C ALA A 25 18.05 -12.79 -21.75
N ALA A 26 17.23 -12.75 -20.74
CA ALA A 26 16.88 -13.96 -19.99
C ALA A 26 16.06 -14.90 -20.88
N LYS A 27 16.23 -16.20 -20.73
CA LYS A 27 15.38 -17.17 -21.42
C LYS A 27 13.92 -16.99 -21.01
N GLY A 28 13.03 -16.80 -21.98
CA GLY A 28 11.60 -16.52 -21.77
C GLY A 28 11.27 -15.03 -21.59
N GLU A 29 12.26 -14.13 -21.58
CA GLU A 29 12.03 -12.69 -21.57
C GLU A 29 11.41 -12.25 -22.90
N LEU A 30 10.43 -11.34 -22.85
CA LEU A 30 9.81 -10.82 -24.06
C LEU A 30 10.73 -9.85 -24.78
N VAL A 31 10.68 -9.85 -26.11
CA VAL A 31 11.47 -8.95 -26.95
C VAL A 31 11.28 -7.48 -26.56
N ILE A 32 10.05 -7.08 -26.21
CA ILE A 32 9.74 -5.70 -25.81
C ILE A 32 10.48 -5.30 -24.51
N ASP A 33 10.60 -6.20 -23.55
CA ASP A 33 11.26 -5.94 -22.26
C ASP A 33 12.78 -5.95 -22.40
N ALA A 34 13.33 -6.92 -23.14
CA ALA A 34 14.75 -7.01 -23.43
C ALA A 34 15.24 -5.77 -24.20
N ALA A 35 14.47 -5.29 -25.18
CA ALA A 35 14.77 -4.06 -25.92
C ALA A 35 14.77 -2.83 -25.01
N GLU A 36 13.72 -2.65 -24.18
CA GLU A 36 13.59 -1.50 -23.29
C GLU A 36 14.70 -1.44 -22.24
N ARG A 37 15.04 -2.58 -21.64
CA ARG A 37 16.15 -2.69 -20.67
C ARG A 37 17.50 -2.29 -21.27
N ASN A 38 17.64 -2.41 -22.58
CA ASN A 38 18.83 -2.01 -23.33
C ASN A 38 18.68 -0.63 -24.03
N GLY A 39 17.69 0.18 -23.64
CA GLY A 39 17.50 1.55 -24.09
C GLY A 39 16.79 1.68 -25.44
N VAL A 40 16.24 0.60 -26.01
CA VAL A 40 15.46 0.62 -27.26
C VAL A 40 13.97 0.59 -26.92
N TYR A 41 13.32 1.74 -27.04
CA TYR A 41 11.88 1.84 -26.82
C TYR A 41 11.09 1.32 -28.02
N ILE A 42 10.16 0.38 -27.79
CA ILE A 42 9.20 -0.10 -28.78
C ILE A 42 7.81 0.47 -28.43
N PRO A 43 7.13 1.19 -29.37
CA PRO A 43 5.86 1.84 -29.10
C PRO A 43 4.75 0.81 -28.77
N ARG A 44 3.85 1.15 -27.83
CA ARG A 44 2.85 0.20 -27.30
C ARG A 44 1.67 0.90 -26.62
N PHE A 45 0.49 0.27 -26.64
CA PHE A 45 -0.67 0.74 -25.87
C PHE A 45 -1.24 -0.34 -24.96
N CYS A 46 -1.52 -1.56 -25.43
CA CYS A 46 -2.13 -2.61 -24.61
C CYS A 46 -1.14 -3.27 -23.63
N TYR A 47 0.14 -3.26 -23.93
CA TYR A 47 1.17 -3.84 -23.08
C TYR A 47 1.41 -3.01 -21.83
N HIS A 48 1.54 -3.70 -20.68
CA HIS A 48 1.97 -3.14 -19.40
C HIS A 48 2.80 -4.21 -18.68
N HIS A 49 4.00 -3.86 -18.23
CA HIS A 49 4.98 -4.82 -17.65
C HIS A 49 4.47 -5.57 -16.40
N ARG A 50 3.45 -5.03 -15.69
CA ARG A 50 2.83 -5.68 -14.53
C ARG A 50 1.55 -6.47 -14.88
N MET A 51 1.27 -6.72 -16.13
CA MET A 51 0.11 -7.47 -16.60
C MET A 51 0.46 -8.41 -17.72
N LYS A 52 -0.20 -9.56 -17.83
CA LYS A 52 -0.01 -10.50 -18.92
C LYS A 52 -0.22 -9.82 -20.29
N PRO A 53 0.67 -10.01 -21.24
CA PRO A 53 0.53 -9.44 -22.58
C PRO A 53 -0.66 -10.07 -23.33
N VAL A 54 -1.29 -9.30 -24.23
CA VAL A 54 -2.44 -9.76 -25.03
C VAL A 54 -2.28 -9.49 -26.53
N GLY A 55 -1.25 -8.71 -26.92
CA GLY A 55 -0.96 -8.43 -28.34
C GLY A 55 -2.09 -7.76 -29.13
N MET A 56 -3.04 -7.08 -28.47
CA MET A 56 -4.29 -6.61 -29.06
C MET A 56 -4.09 -5.36 -29.93
N CYS A 57 -3.34 -4.36 -29.47
CA CYS A 57 -3.23 -3.07 -30.15
C CYS A 57 -2.34 -3.10 -31.40
N ARG A 58 -1.44 -4.05 -31.51
CA ARG A 58 -0.48 -4.21 -32.62
C ARG A 58 0.51 -3.04 -32.80
N MET A 59 0.56 -2.09 -31.90
CA MET A 59 1.50 -0.96 -31.99
C MET A 59 2.96 -1.40 -31.85
N CYS A 60 3.22 -2.49 -31.13
CA CYS A 60 4.56 -3.05 -30.89
C CYS A 60 5.05 -3.99 -31.99
N LEU A 61 4.49 -3.90 -33.21
CA LEU A 61 4.97 -4.68 -34.34
C LEU A 61 6.39 -4.25 -34.74
N VAL A 62 7.28 -5.23 -34.78
CA VAL A 62 8.67 -5.10 -35.20
C VAL A 62 9.01 -6.25 -36.15
N GLU A 63 10.05 -6.10 -36.96
CA GLU A 63 10.51 -7.18 -37.84
C GLU A 63 11.44 -8.10 -37.05
N ILE A 64 11.09 -9.38 -36.98
CA ILE A 64 11.83 -10.41 -36.24
C ILE A 64 12.23 -11.52 -37.21
N ASP A 65 13.52 -11.90 -37.19
CA ASP A 65 14.06 -13.07 -37.88
C ASP A 65 14.60 -14.08 -36.85
N THR A 66 14.05 -15.27 -36.88
CA THR A 66 14.47 -16.42 -36.06
C THR A 66 15.22 -17.46 -36.91
N GLY A 67 15.79 -17.06 -38.07
CA GLY A 67 16.46 -17.95 -39.02
C GLY A 67 15.54 -18.51 -40.12
N ARG A 68 14.28 -18.06 -40.18
CA ARG A 68 13.29 -18.44 -41.22
C ARG A 68 12.95 -17.30 -42.17
N GLY A 69 13.67 -16.21 -42.04
CA GLY A 69 13.43 -14.96 -42.74
C GLY A 69 12.61 -13.97 -41.88
N PRO A 70 12.78 -12.65 -42.15
CA PRO A 70 12.15 -11.60 -41.36
C PRO A 70 10.62 -11.58 -41.50
N ALA A 71 9.91 -11.39 -40.42
CA ALA A 71 8.45 -11.26 -40.39
C ALA A 71 8.00 -10.24 -39.31
N LEU A 72 6.92 -9.50 -39.60
CA LEU A 72 6.30 -8.62 -38.61
C LEU A 72 5.69 -9.43 -37.47
N GLN A 73 6.15 -9.20 -36.24
CA GLN A 73 5.68 -9.87 -35.03
C GLN A 73 5.42 -8.86 -33.92
N PRO A 74 4.42 -9.09 -33.03
CA PRO A 74 4.19 -8.24 -31.87
C PRO A 74 5.23 -8.54 -30.80
N SER A 75 6.20 -7.65 -30.60
CA SER A 75 7.30 -7.82 -29.63
C SER A 75 6.86 -8.12 -28.20
N CYS A 76 5.66 -7.70 -27.81
CA CYS A 76 5.08 -7.98 -26.49
C CYS A 76 4.55 -9.42 -26.32
N MET A 77 4.61 -10.26 -27.38
CA MET A 77 4.13 -11.66 -27.38
C MET A 77 5.21 -12.67 -27.74
N ILE A 78 6.39 -12.20 -28.13
CA ILE A 78 7.47 -13.05 -28.60
C ILE A 78 8.58 -13.09 -27.56
N GLU A 79 8.93 -14.29 -27.13
CA GLU A 79 10.05 -14.55 -26.22
C GLU A 79 11.38 -14.51 -26.97
N CYS A 80 12.41 -14.01 -26.32
CA CYS A 80 13.77 -13.98 -26.84
C CYS A 80 14.32 -15.39 -27.02
N THR A 81 14.89 -15.66 -28.22
CA THR A 81 15.57 -16.91 -28.52
C THR A 81 16.96 -16.64 -29.04
N ASP A 82 17.89 -17.58 -28.84
CA ASP A 82 19.29 -17.40 -29.24
C ASP A 82 19.45 -17.22 -30.74
N GLY A 83 20.25 -16.22 -31.11
CA GLY A 83 20.49 -15.87 -32.52
C GLY A 83 19.36 -15.10 -33.21
N MET A 84 18.30 -14.70 -32.48
CA MET A 84 17.21 -13.87 -33.01
C MET A 84 17.73 -12.49 -33.42
N SER A 85 17.25 -11.96 -34.56
CA SER A 85 17.44 -10.57 -34.97
C SER A 85 16.12 -9.81 -34.95
N VAL A 86 16.15 -8.60 -34.42
CA VAL A 86 14.98 -7.72 -34.23
C VAL A 86 15.32 -6.34 -34.82
N GLU A 87 14.49 -5.89 -35.76
CA GLU A 87 14.60 -4.56 -36.37
C GLU A 87 13.37 -3.72 -36.02
N THR A 88 13.55 -2.77 -35.12
CA THR A 88 12.45 -1.92 -34.62
C THR A 88 12.16 -0.75 -35.55
N GLU A 89 13.12 -0.36 -36.39
CA GLU A 89 13.06 0.82 -37.26
C GLU A 89 13.09 0.47 -38.76
N SER A 90 12.90 -0.80 -39.13
CA SER A 90 12.82 -1.16 -40.54
C SER A 90 11.65 -0.44 -41.24
N PRO A 91 11.73 -0.21 -42.56
CA PRO A 91 10.63 0.42 -43.29
C PRO A 91 9.30 -0.31 -43.15
N VAL A 92 9.35 -1.64 -42.98
CA VAL A 92 8.16 -2.48 -42.78
C VAL A 92 7.56 -2.26 -41.39
N SER A 93 8.40 -2.21 -40.33
CA SER A 93 7.98 -1.91 -38.95
C SER A 93 7.37 -0.50 -38.86
N LYS A 94 8.04 0.51 -39.43
CA LYS A 94 7.52 1.89 -39.44
C LYS A 94 6.18 2.01 -40.15
N LYS A 95 6.03 1.41 -41.31
CA LYS A 95 4.77 1.40 -42.06
C LYS A 95 3.62 0.73 -41.27
N ALA A 96 3.95 -0.34 -40.53
CA ALA A 96 2.96 -1.01 -39.71
C ALA A 96 2.52 -0.13 -38.53
N GLN A 97 3.47 0.52 -37.85
CA GLN A 97 3.20 1.44 -36.71
C GLN A 97 2.40 2.67 -37.18
N ASP A 98 2.75 3.29 -38.31
CA ASP A 98 1.98 4.36 -38.93
C ASP A 98 0.53 3.95 -39.18
N GLY A 99 0.32 2.77 -39.80
CA GLY A 99 -1.02 2.26 -40.06
C GLY A 99 -1.85 2.00 -38.81
N VAL A 100 -1.23 1.49 -37.72
CA VAL A 100 -1.92 1.28 -36.45
C VAL A 100 -2.34 2.62 -35.85
N LEU A 101 -1.46 3.63 -35.86
CA LEU A 101 -1.79 4.96 -35.35
C LEU A 101 -2.90 5.62 -36.19
N GLU A 102 -2.87 5.49 -37.50
CA GLU A 102 -3.94 5.97 -38.38
C GLU A 102 -5.30 5.34 -38.00
N PHE A 103 -5.36 4.03 -37.76
CA PHE A 103 -6.59 3.36 -37.30
C PHE A 103 -7.05 3.84 -35.93
N LEU A 104 -6.14 4.06 -34.98
CA LEU A 104 -6.50 4.57 -33.65
C LEU A 104 -7.02 6.01 -33.70
N LEU A 105 -6.52 6.83 -34.65
CA LEU A 105 -6.88 8.23 -34.78
C LEU A 105 -8.14 8.48 -35.62
N VAL A 106 -8.57 7.54 -36.46
CA VAL A 106 -9.73 7.71 -37.37
C VAL A 106 -10.95 8.25 -36.64
N ASN A 107 -11.36 7.65 -35.54
CA ASN A 107 -12.50 8.08 -34.73
C ASN A 107 -12.12 8.78 -33.42
N HIS A 108 -10.83 8.94 -33.14
CA HIS A 108 -10.41 9.62 -31.92
C HIS A 108 -10.79 11.11 -32.00
N PRO A 109 -11.50 11.67 -30.99
CA PRO A 109 -12.00 13.04 -31.07
C PRO A 109 -10.87 14.06 -30.99
N LEU A 110 -11.08 15.24 -31.56
CA LEU A 110 -10.13 16.37 -31.52
C LEU A 110 -10.22 17.12 -30.17
N ASP A 111 -10.22 16.38 -29.08
CA ASP A 111 -10.48 16.85 -27.72
C ASP A 111 -9.21 17.24 -26.94
N CYS A 112 -8.02 17.17 -27.51
CA CYS A 112 -6.78 17.42 -26.76
C CYS A 112 -6.80 18.70 -25.90
N PRO A 113 -7.31 19.84 -26.38
CA PRO A 113 -7.42 21.06 -25.56
C PRO A 113 -8.32 20.92 -24.33
N VAL A 114 -9.33 20.06 -24.40
CA VAL A 114 -10.33 19.82 -23.34
C VAL A 114 -10.22 18.39 -22.74
N CYS A 115 -9.15 17.66 -23.07
CA CYS A 115 -8.86 16.33 -22.54
C CYS A 115 -7.93 16.45 -21.35
N ASP A 116 -8.30 15.85 -20.23
CA ASP A 116 -7.52 15.88 -18.99
C ASP A 116 -6.15 15.18 -19.12
N LYS A 117 -6.02 14.23 -20.07
CA LYS A 117 -4.76 13.54 -20.38
C LYS A 117 -3.82 14.32 -21.31
N GLY A 118 -4.23 15.49 -21.81
CA GLY A 118 -3.42 16.32 -22.71
C GLY A 118 -2.11 16.76 -22.06
N GLY A 119 -0.97 16.44 -22.71
CA GLY A 119 0.39 16.70 -22.22
C GLY A 119 1.06 15.51 -21.49
N GLU A 120 0.29 14.49 -21.09
CA GLU A 120 0.79 13.21 -20.55
C GLU A 120 0.16 12.01 -21.26
N CYS A 121 -0.13 12.15 -22.55
CA CYS A 121 -0.92 11.20 -23.33
C CYS A 121 -0.02 10.34 -24.23
N PRO A 122 0.17 9.04 -23.94
CA PRO A 122 0.95 8.15 -24.82
C PRO A 122 0.48 8.14 -26.27
N LEU A 123 -0.82 8.37 -26.55
CA LEU A 123 -1.30 8.46 -27.94
C LEU A 123 -0.75 9.71 -28.64
N GLN A 124 -0.70 10.88 -27.97
CA GLN A 124 -0.08 12.08 -28.52
C GLN A 124 1.42 11.84 -28.79
N ASP A 125 2.15 11.36 -27.79
CA ASP A 125 3.60 11.20 -27.87
C ASP A 125 3.99 10.19 -28.98
N GLN A 126 3.29 9.05 -29.04
CA GLN A 126 3.56 8.04 -30.05
C GLN A 126 3.10 8.48 -31.44
N THR A 127 2.02 9.27 -31.56
CA THR A 127 1.61 9.84 -32.86
C THR A 127 2.65 10.82 -33.39
N MET A 128 3.25 11.63 -32.54
CA MET A 128 4.31 12.57 -32.93
C MET A 128 5.61 11.86 -33.32
N SER A 129 5.94 10.77 -32.64
CA SER A 129 7.22 10.07 -32.84
C SER A 129 7.18 8.98 -33.93
N TYR A 130 6.04 8.33 -34.11
CA TYR A 130 5.90 7.13 -34.96
C TYR A 130 4.76 7.22 -35.97
N GLY A 131 3.92 8.25 -35.95
CA GLY A 131 2.75 8.38 -36.79
C GLY A 131 2.97 9.27 -38.01
N PRO A 132 2.02 9.24 -38.98
CA PRO A 132 2.02 10.14 -40.11
C PRO A 132 1.78 11.58 -39.64
N GLY A 133 2.43 12.56 -40.28
CA GLY A 133 2.29 13.98 -39.97
C GLY A 133 0.94 14.58 -40.38
N GLU A 134 0.16 13.89 -41.19
CA GLU A 134 -1.12 14.36 -41.74
C GLU A 134 -2.20 13.28 -41.67
N SER A 135 -3.44 13.71 -41.47
CA SER A 135 -4.62 12.82 -41.50
C SER A 135 -5.21 12.79 -42.91
N ARG A 136 -5.50 11.61 -43.42
CA ARG A 136 -6.24 11.40 -44.70
C ARG A 136 -7.76 11.31 -44.47
N PHE A 137 -8.21 11.24 -43.22
CA PHE A 137 -9.63 11.08 -42.87
C PHE A 137 -10.36 12.42 -43.01
N ILE A 138 -11.38 12.44 -43.85
CA ILE A 138 -12.17 13.62 -44.19
C ILE A 138 -13.64 13.52 -43.76
N GLU A 139 -14.06 12.34 -43.26
CA GLU A 139 -15.42 12.08 -42.84
C GLU A 139 -15.66 12.53 -41.40
N GLU A 140 -16.92 12.57 -40.97
CA GLU A 140 -17.29 12.89 -39.61
C GLU A 140 -16.87 11.75 -38.65
N LYS A 141 -16.24 12.11 -37.53
CA LYS A 141 -15.86 11.16 -36.49
C LYS A 141 -17.10 10.71 -35.72
N ARG A 142 -17.02 9.49 -35.16
CA ARG A 142 -18.08 8.93 -34.33
C ARG A 142 -18.37 9.81 -33.11
N HIS A 143 -19.65 10.00 -32.77
CA HIS A 143 -20.11 10.67 -31.57
C HIS A 143 -20.82 9.71 -30.65
N LEU A 144 -20.46 9.71 -29.38
CA LEU A 144 -21.04 8.92 -28.30
C LEU A 144 -21.29 9.82 -27.10
N GLU A 145 -22.21 9.40 -26.23
CA GLU A 145 -22.42 10.09 -24.94
C GLU A 145 -21.13 10.12 -24.12
N LYS A 146 -20.78 11.31 -23.62
CA LYS A 146 -19.59 11.55 -22.80
C LYS A 146 -19.70 12.82 -21.96
N PRO A 147 -19.09 12.90 -20.76
CA PRO A 147 -18.52 11.78 -19.98
C PRO A 147 -19.59 11.00 -19.24
N ILE A 148 -19.33 9.72 -18.95
CA ILE A 148 -20.22 8.86 -18.18
C ILE A 148 -19.59 8.63 -16.81
N PRO A 149 -20.27 8.94 -15.69
CA PRO A 149 -19.79 8.56 -14.36
C PRO A 149 -19.97 7.05 -14.17
N ILE A 150 -18.87 6.30 -14.11
CA ILE A 150 -18.89 4.84 -13.87
C ILE A 150 -18.70 4.48 -12.41
N SER A 151 -18.23 5.44 -11.60
CA SER A 151 -18.16 5.37 -10.13
C SER A 151 -18.23 6.77 -9.53
N GLN A 152 -18.14 6.87 -8.21
CA GLN A 152 -18.05 8.15 -7.52
C GLN A 152 -16.79 8.96 -7.89
N THR A 153 -15.71 8.26 -8.24
CA THR A 153 -14.37 8.81 -8.47
C THR A 153 -13.90 8.77 -9.91
N VAL A 154 -14.52 7.98 -10.80
CA VAL A 154 -14.03 7.74 -12.17
C VAL A 154 -15.09 8.10 -13.20
N PHE A 155 -14.69 8.89 -14.20
CA PHE A 155 -15.46 9.14 -15.42
C PHE A 155 -14.89 8.37 -16.60
N LEU A 156 -15.78 7.92 -17.49
CA LEU A 156 -15.46 7.27 -18.77
C LEU A 156 -15.89 8.16 -19.93
N ASP A 157 -14.95 8.45 -20.84
CA ASP A 157 -15.20 9.05 -22.14
C ASP A 157 -14.96 7.98 -23.23
N ARG A 158 -16.06 7.47 -23.79
CA ARG A 158 -16.02 6.38 -24.77
C ARG A 158 -15.39 6.76 -26.10
N GLU A 159 -15.54 8.01 -26.54
CA GLU A 159 -14.97 8.48 -27.80
C GLU A 159 -13.43 8.48 -27.75
N ARG A 160 -12.84 8.78 -26.57
CA ARG A 160 -11.39 8.80 -26.39
C ARG A 160 -10.79 7.41 -26.20
N CYS A 161 -11.63 6.41 -25.96
CA CYS A 161 -11.17 5.03 -25.70
C CYS A 161 -10.58 4.41 -26.98
N ILE A 162 -9.34 3.92 -26.91
CA ILE A 162 -8.66 3.20 -27.98
C ILE A 162 -8.78 1.66 -27.84
N LEU A 163 -9.65 1.17 -26.98
CA LEU A 163 -9.94 -0.26 -26.77
C LEU A 163 -8.70 -1.11 -26.48
N CYS A 164 -7.75 -0.57 -25.70
CA CYS A 164 -6.46 -1.24 -25.42
C CYS A 164 -6.53 -2.34 -24.36
N ASP A 165 -7.64 -2.53 -23.70
CA ASP A 165 -7.88 -3.58 -22.70
C ASP A 165 -7.06 -3.48 -21.39
N ARG A 166 -6.34 -2.39 -21.14
CA ARG A 166 -5.59 -2.26 -19.88
C ARG A 166 -6.50 -2.23 -18.66
N CYS A 167 -7.58 -1.46 -18.70
CA CYS A 167 -8.48 -1.26 -17.56
C CYS A 167 -9.27 -2.54 -17.22
N THR A 168 -9.80 -3.24 -18.22
CA THR A 168 -10.59 -4.46 -18.03
C THR A 168 -9.72 -5.62 -17.53
N ARG A 169 -8.49 -5.76 -18.07
CA ARG A 169 -7.50 -6.73 -17.56
C ARG A 169 -7.04 -6.41 -16.16
N PHE A 170 -6.75 -5.14 -15.87
CA PHE A 170 -6.40 -4.74 -14.51
C PHE A 170 -7.52 -5.13 -13.53
N ALA A 171 -8.76 -4.76 -13.84
CA ALA A 171 -9.91 -5.05 -12.98
C ALA A 171 -10.09 -6.57 -12.76
N LYS A 172 -9.98 -7.36 -13.82
CA LYS A 172 -10.17 -8.82 -13.77
C LYS A 172 -8.95 -9.56 -13.19
N ASP A 173 -7.77 -9.33 -13.79
CA ASP A 173 -6.59 -10.17 -13.54
C ASP A 173 -5.82 -9.70 -12.31
N VAL A 174 -5.66 -8.38 -12.11
CA VAL A 174 -4.90 -7.82 -10.98
C VAL A 174 -5.80 -7.62 -9.76
N ALA A 175 -6.89 -6.86 -9.89
CA ALA A 175 -7.75 -6.53 -8.76
C ALA A 175 -8.70 -7.68 -8.35
N GLY A 176 -9.11 -8.52 -9.30
CA GLY A 176 -10.13 -9.55 -9.08
C GLY A 176 -11.56 -9.00 -9.03
N ASP A 177 -11.76 -7.76 -9.46
CA ASP A 177 -13.03 -7.02 -9.43
C ASP A 177 -13.48 -6.69 -10.86
N PRO A 178 -14.01 -7.66 -11.67
CA PRO A 178 -14.30 -7.46 -13.09
C PRO A 178 -15.56 -6.61 -13.36
N PHE A 179 -15.68 -5.45 -12.69
CA PHE A 179 -16.84 -4.55 -12.81
C PHE A 179 -16.80 -3.65 -14.04
N ILE A 180 -15.69 -3.62 -14.77
CA ILE A 180 -15.52 -2.94 -16.06
C ILE A 180 -15.14 -3.97 -17.13
N HIS A 181 -15.80 -3.95 -18.28
CA HIS A 181 -15.66 -4.99 -19.29
C HIS A 181 -15.91 -4.44 -20.70
N PHE A 182 -15.58 -5.24 -21.73
CA PHE A 182 -16.00 -4.97 -23.09
C PHE A 182 -17.45 -5.39 -23.30
N GLN A 183 -18.21 -4.49 -23.94
CA GLN A 183 -19.55 -4.71 -24.42
C GLN A 183 -19.54 -4.65 -25.94
N ASP A 184 -20.42 -5.41 -26.58
CA ASP A 184 -20.58 -5.50 -28.01
C ASP A 184 -19.33 -6.04 -28.78
N ARG A 185 -19.33 -5.97 -30.08
CA ARG A 185 -18.24 -6.45 -30.94
C ARG A 185 -18.12 -5.62 -32.21
N GLY A 186 -16.96 -5.75 -32.88
CA GLY A 186 -16.67 -5.03 -34.11
C GLY A 186 -16.64 -3.53 -33.91
N ASN A 187 -17.32 -2.80 -34.78
CA ASN A 187 -17.37 -1.33 -34.71
C ASN A 187 -18.07 -0.78 -33.47
N ASP A 188 -18.98 -1.56 -32.89
CA ASP A 188 -19.79 -1.15 -31.72
C ASP A 188 -19.15 -1.50 -30.38
N SER A 189 -17.96 -2.16 -30.42
CA SER A 189 -17.22 -2.50 -29.21
C SER A 189 -16.93 -1.26 -28.36
N GLN A 190 -17.22 -1.35 -27.08
CA GLN A 190 -16.96 -0.29 -26.12
C GLN A 190 -16.66 -0.85 -24.74
N VAL A 191 -15.93 -0.10 -23.93
CA VAL A 191 -15.74 -0.38 -22.52
C VAL A 191 -16.94 0.15 -21.74
N ASN A 192 -17.47 -0.60 -20.80
CA ASN A 192 -18.63 -0.22 -19.99
C ASN A 192 -18.65 -0.95 -18.63
N THR A 193 -19.55 -0.52 -17.76
CA THR A 193 -19.96 -1.21 -16.54
C THR A 193 -21.26 -1.98 -16.78
N PHE A 194 -21.61 -2.91 -15.90
CA PHE A 194 -22.94 -3.53 -15.93
C PHE A 194 -24.03 -2.52 -15.53
N PRO A 195 -25.23 -2.60 -16.10
CA PRO A 195 -26.36 -1.80 -15.63
C PRO A 195 -26.57 -1.97 -14.13
N ASP A 196 -26.78 -0.86 -13.42
CA ASP A 196 -27.00 -0.80 -11.97
C ASP A 196 -25.84 -1.35 -11.11
N HIS A 197 -24.70 -1.67 -11.72
CA HIS A 197 -23.47 -2.09 -11.03
C HIS A 197 -22.33 -1.11 -11.35
N PRO A 198 -22.09 -0.11 -10.50
CA PRO A 198 -21.00 0.83 -10.68
C PRO A 198 -19.64 0.14 -10.56
N PHE A 199 -18.59 0.78 -11.05
CA PHE A 199 -17.21 0.32 -10.88
C PHE A 199 -16.75 0.49 -9.44
N ALA A 200 -17.31 -0.32 -8.54
CA ALA A 200 -17.10 -0.28 -7.09
C ALA A 200 -15.90 -1.18 -6.68
N SER A 201 -14.71 -0.87 -7.20
CA SER A 201 -13.47 -1.56 -6.83
C SER A 201 -12.64 -0.67 -5.91
N TYR A 202 -11.99 -1.25 -4.90
CA TYR A 202 -11.01 -0.56 -4.06
C TYR A 202 -9.77 -0.07 -4.82
N PHE A 203 -9.67 -0.41 -6.10
CA PHE A 203 -8.49 -0.17 -6.94
C PHE A 203 -8.82 0.56 -8.25
N SER A 204 -10.02 1.14 -8.35
CA SER A 204 -10.53 1.73 -9.59
C SER A 204 -9.63 2.84 -10.14
N GLY A 205 -9.00 3.63 -9.28
CA GLY A 205 -8.09 4.71 -9.66
C GLY A 205 -6.83 4.25 -10.43
N ASN A 206 -6.43 2.99 -10.31
CA ASN A 206 -5.30 2.47 -11.12
C ASN A 206 -5.66 2.41 -12.61
N THR A 207 -6.92 2.18 -12.95
CA THR A 207 -7.37 2.19 -14.36
C THR A 207 -7.22 3.56 -15.00
N VAL A 208 -7.34 4.64 -14.23
CA VAL A 208 -7.07 6.02 -14.68
C VAL A 208 -5.57 6.20 -14.95
N GLN A 209 -4.72 5.76 -14.01
CA GLN A 209 -3.26 5.89 -14.13
C GLN A 209 -2.73 5.16 -15.36
N ILE A 210 -3.14 3.89 -15.58
CA ILE A 210 -2.66 3.06 -16.67
C ILE A 210 -3.37 3.29 -18.00
N CYS A 211 -4.46 4.09 -18.03
CA CYS A 211 -5.15 4.42 -19.27
C CYS A 211 -4.23 5.27 -20.16
N PRO A 212 -3.89 4.81 -21.38
CA PRO A 212 -2.96 5.53 -22.25
C PRO A 212 -3.55 6.76 -22.93
N VAL A 213 -4.83 7.05 -22.66
CA VAL A 213 -5.58 8.17 -23.24
C VAL A 213 -6.51 8.78 -22.20
N GLY A 214 -7.17 9.87 -22.50
CA GLY A 214 -8.14 10.54 -21.61
C GLY A 214 -9.52 9.89 -21.56
N ALA A 215 -9.60 8.56 -21.78
CA ALA A 215 -10.87 7.83 -21.70
C ALA A 215 -11.32 7.63 -20.24
N LEU A 216 -10.42 7.27 -19.36
CA LEU A 216 -10.68 7.18 -17.92
C LEU A 216 -10.01 8.35 -17.22
N THR A 217 -10.78 9.10 -16.43
CA THR A 217 -10.30 10.29 -15.72
C THR A 217 -10.80 10.28 -14.28
N ALA A 218 -9.97 10.75 -13.35
CA ALA A 218 -10.32 10.85 -11.94
C ALA A 218 -11.08 12.13 -11.67
N LYS A 219 -12.28 12.04 -11.10
CA LYS A 219 -13.12 13.18 -10.76
C LYS A 219 -12.40 14.24 -9.91
N PRO A 220 -11.64 13.90 -8.85
CA PRO A 220 -10.97 14.88 -8.01
C PRO A 220 -9.91 15.72 -8.74
N PHE A 221 -9.23 15.13 -9.74
CA PHE A 221 -8.16 15.80 -10.49
C PHE A 221 -8.66 16.47 -11.77
N ARG A 222 -9.81 16.03 -12.32
CA ARG A 222 -10.26 16.43 -13.65
C ARG A 222 -10.30 17.96 -13.82
N PHE A 223 -9.58 18.47 -14.82
CA PHE A 223 -9.45 19.89 -15.19
C PHE A 223 -8.79 20.80 -14.13
N LYS A 224 -8.06 20.25 -13.18
CA LYS A 224 -7.37 21.03 -12.15
C LYS A 224 -6.07 21.65 -12.66
N ALA A 225 -5.24 20.88 -13.36
CA ALA A 225 -3.95 21.33 -13.86
C ALA A 225 -3.53 20.58 -15.12
N ARG A 226 -2.52 21.12 -15.82
CA ARG A 226 -1.79 20.44 -16.88
C ARG A 226 -0.48 19.87 -16.32
N PRO A 227 0.10 18.81 -16.95
CA PRO A 227 1.32 18.18 -16.43
C PRO A 227 2.50 19.14 -16.25
N TRP A 228 2.63 20.15 -17.09
CA TRP A 228 3.69 21.18 -16.99
C TRP A 228 3.44 22.24 -15.89
N ASP A 229 2.26 22.26 -15.29
CA ASP A 229 1.90 23.12 -14.17
C ASP A 229 2.09 22.40 -12.81
N LEU A 230 2.54 21.13 -12.83
CA LEU A 230 2.65 20.28 -11.65
C LEU A 230 4.09 20.23 -11.13
N ASP A 231 4.24 20.47 -9.85
CA ASP A 231 5.42 20.10 -9.07
C ASP A 231 5.24 18.67 -8.56
N GLN A 232 6.28 17.83 -8.74
CA GLN A 232 6.23 16.41 -8.41
C GLN A 232 7.23 16.06 -7.32
N VAL A 233 6.76 15.42 -6.25
CA VAL A 233 7.62 14.95 -5.15
C VAL A 233 7.27 13.50 -4.82
N GLU A 234 8.28 12.63 -4.81
CA GLU A 234 8.11 11.27 -4.32
C GLU A 234 7.94 11.23 -2.80
N SER A 235 7.00 10.42 -2.35
CA SER A 235 6.66 10.25 -0.95
C SER A 235 6.14 8.84 -0.67
N THR A 236 5.57 8.65 0.51
CA THR A 236 4.94 7.42 0.96
C THR A 236 3.49 7.71 1.34
N CYS A 237 2.57 6.81 0.96
CA CYS A 237 1.16 6.88 1.33
C CYS A 237 1.00 6.85 2.86
N THR A 238 0.11 7.70 3.39
CA THR A 238 -0.12 7.88 4.83
C THR A 238 -1.35 7.15 5.36
N SER A 239 -1.99 6.27 4.55
CA SER A 239 -3.26 5.62 4.94
C SER A 239 -3.05 4.36 5.79
N CYS A 240 -2.10 3.47 5.44
CA CYS A 240 -1.88 2.20 6.13
C CYS A 240 -0.41 1.76 6.11
N SER A 241 -0.09 0.69 6.86
CA SER A 241 1.29 0.21 7.05
C SER A 241 1.93 -0.48 5.84
N VAL A 242 1.23 -0.65 4.71
CA VAL A 242 1.85 -1.18 3.49
C VAL A 242 2.95 -0.23 3.00
N GLY A 243 2.81 1.08 3.21
CA GLY A 243 3.83 2.05 2.86
C GLY A 243 4.01 2.23 1.35
N CYS A 244 2.92 2.21 0.58
CA CYS A 244 2.95 2.37 -0.88
C CYS A 244 3.70 3.64 -1.29
N ARG A 245 4.59 3.52 -2.28
CA ARG A 245 5.31 4.67 -2.85
C ARG A 245 4.38 5.46 -3.76
N VAL A 246 4.37 6.77 -3.57
CA VAL A 246 3.53 7.71 -4.32
C VAL A 246 4.35 8.88 -4.85
N VAL A 247 3.91 9.45 -5.97
CA VAL A 247 4.24 10.81 -6.37
C VAL A 247 3.09 11.70 -5.93
N ILE A 248 3.41 12.77 -5.24
CA ILE A 248 2.51 13.88 -4.90
C ILE A 248 2.63 14.91 -6.02
N ASP A 249 1.54 15.13 -6.73
CA ASP A 249 1.43 16.20 -7.72
C ASP A 249 0.73 17.41 -7.08
N SER A 250 1.40 18.55 -7.07
CA SER A 250 0.90 19.80 -6.52
C SER A 250 1.01 20.95 -7.52
N SER A 251 0.19 21.97 -7.35
CA SER A 251 0.29 23.23 -8.09
C SER A 251 -0.31 24.36 -7.26
N ARG A 252 0.34 25.53 -7.22
CA ARG A 252 -0.15 26.72 -6.52
C ARG A 252 -0.53 26.47 -5.05
N ASP A 253 0.36 25.74 -4.35
CA ASP A 253 0.21 25.36 -2.93
C ASP A 253 -0.96 24.40 -2.62
N GLU A 254 -1.55 23.77 -3.64
CA GLU A 254 -2.56 22.73 -3.47
C GLU A 254 -2.03 21.37 -3.95
N VAL A 255 -2.32 20.31 -3.20
CA VAL A 255 -2.10 18.91 -3.62
C VAL A 255 -3.27 18.52 -4.53
N LEU A 256 -2.97 18.07 -5.74
CA LEU A 256 -4.00 17.85 -6.75
C LEU A 256 -4.24 16.36 -7.05
N ARG A 257 -3.22 15.50 -6.92
CA ARG A 257 -3.38 14.04 -7.05
C ARG A 257 -2.21 13.27 -6.45
N TYR A 258 -2.46 12.00 -6.14
CA TYR A 258 -1.44 11.00 -5.88
C TYR A 258 -1.37 9.99 -7.01
N SER A 259 -0.15 9.71 -7.48
CA SER A 259 0.14 8.67 -8.47
C SER A 259 1.04 7.59 -7.87
N GLY A 260 0.79 6.32 -8.18
CA GLY A 260 1.63 5.23 -7.69
C GLY A 260 2.98 5.19 -8.40
N VAL A 261 4.06 5.08 -7.61
CA VAL A 261 5.42 4.83 -8.11
C VAL A 261 5.63 3.33 -8.25
N ASP A 262 6.27 2.90 -9.31
CA ASP A 262 6.62 1.49 -9.51
C ASP A 262 7.76 1.11 -8.56
N SER A 263 7.39 0.42 -7.48
CA SER A 263 8.30 -0.05 -6.44
C SER A 263 8.16 -1.56 -6.31
N ASP A 264 9.16 -2.30 -6.78
CA ASP A 264 9.19 -3.77 -6.75
C ASP A 264 8.89 -4.34 -5.36
N PRO A 265 9.57 -3.89 -4.28
CA PRO A 265 9.39 -4.48 -2.97
C PRO A 265 8.06 -4.14 -2.30
N VAL A 266 7.29 -3.15 -2.82
CA VAL A 266 6.09 -2.68 -2.13
C VAL A 266 4.83 -2.80 -3.00
N ASN A 267 4.61 -1.87 -3.93
CA ASN A 267 3.27 -1.67 -4.53
C ASN A 267 3.19 -1.78 -6.05
N TRP A 268 4.28 -1.98 -6.79
CA TRP A 268 4.24 -2.18 -8.25
C TRP A 268 3.45 -1.10 -9.01
N SER A 269 3.53 0.14 -8.58
CA SER A 269 2.72 1.28 -9.02
C SER A 269 1.22 1.23 -8.64
N TRP A 270 0.75 0.16 -8.01
CA TRP A 270 -0.64 0.04 -7.60
C TRP A 270 -0.92 0.82 -6.31
N LEU A 271 -2.06 1.48 -6.26
CA LEU A 271 -2.61 2.11 -5.06
C LEU A 271 -4.04 1.64 -4.83
N CYS A 272 -4.46 1.59 -3.59
CA CYS A 272 -5.89 1.52 -3.30
C CYS A 272 -6.54 2.90 -3.48
N ASP A 273 -7.84 2.93 -3.73
CA ASP A 273 -8.57 4.18 -3.95
C ASP A 273 -8.56 5.08 -2.72
N LYS A 274 -8.61 4.50 -1.51
CA LYS A 274 -8.40 5.24 -0.27
C LYS A 274 -7.07 6.00 -0.30
N GLY A 275 -5.94 5.30 -0.51
CA GLY A 275 -4.62 5.92 -0.53
C GLY A 275 -4.39 6.86 -1.72
N ARG A 276 -5.12 6.69 -2.83
CA ARG A 276 -5.03 7.53 -4.02
C ARG A 276 -5.79 8.85 -3.88
N PHE A 277 -6.94 8.84 -3.24
CA PHE A 277 -7.87 9.97 -3.19
C PHE A 277 -7.93 10.67 -1.83
N ASP A 278 -7.22 10.14 -0.83
CA ASP A 278 -7.19 10.67 0.54
C ASP A 278 -6.41 11.99 0.68
N PHE A 279 -5.85 12.51 -0.40
CA PHE A 279 -5.08 13.78 -0.36
C PHE A 279 -5.95 15.02 -0.12
N GLU A 280 -7.25 14.94 -0.28
CA GLU A 280 -8.18 16.07 -0.16
C GLU A 280 -8.10 16.71 1.24
N TYR A 281 -7.81 15.93 2.29
CA TYR A 281 -7.63 16.45 3.65
C TYR A 281 -6.47 17.46 3.77
N VAL A 282 -5.47 17.38 2.88
CA VAL A 282 -4.32 18.30 2.90
C VAL A 282 -4.75 19.71 2.57
N ASN A 283 -5.74 19.87 1.69
CA ASN A 283 -6.25 21.14 1.19
C ASN A 283 -7.52 21.60 1.92
N ASP A 284 -8.00 20.85 2.92
CA ASP A 284 -9.27 21.16 3.59
C ASP A 284 -9.15 22.44 4.42
N ASP A 285 -10.11 23.34 4.27
CA ASP A 285 -10.19 24.63 4.98
C ASP A 285 -10.41 24.45 6.49
N GLY A 286 -10.88 23.29 6.94
CA GLY A 286 -11.06 22.94 8.35
C GLY A 286 -9.76 22.63 9.09
N ARG A 287 -8.60 22.58 8.39
CA ARG A 287 -7.31 22.33 9.05
C ARG A 287 -6.94 23.44 10.02
N LEU A 288 -6.36 23.03 11.15
CA LEU A 288 -5.82 23.97 12.13
C LEU A 288 -4.59 24.68 11.53
N THR A 289 -4.68 26.01 11.38
CA THR A 289 -3.59 26.85 10.89
C THR A 289 -2.80 27.53 12.00
N GLU A 290 -3.37 27.57 13.21
CA GLU A 290 -2.76 28.17 14.40
C GLU A 290 -3.15 27.39 15.66
N PRO A 291 -2.36 27.49 16.75
CA PRO A 291 -2.70 26.85 17.99
C PRO A 291 -3.97 27.40 18.61
N LEU A 292 -4.75 26.55 19.22
CA LEU A 292 -5.95 26.92 19.99
C LEU A 292 -5.71 26.69 21.49
N LEU A 293 -6.10 27.62 22.32
CA LEU A 293 -6.01 27.52 23.78
C LEU A 293 -7.36 27.84 24.44
N ARG A 294 -7.64 27.09 25.51
CA ARG A 294 -8.69 27.42 26.48
C ARG A 294 -8.01 28.07 27.67
N THR A 295 -8.33 29.33 27.98
CA THR A 295 -7.71 30.07 29.07
C THR A 295 -8.33 29.77 30.43
N ASP A 296 -9.64 29.53 30.43
CA ASP A 296 -10.42 29.21 31.64
C ASP A 296 -11.33 28.00 31.40
N ALA A 297 -11.59 27.24 32.43
CA ALA A 297 -12.50 26.10 32.35
C ALA A 297 -13.91 26.54 31.92
N GLY A 298 -14.46 25.88 30.92
CA GLY A 298 -15.78 26.17 30.36
C GLY A 298 -15.82 27.26 29.27
N GLN A 299 -14.68 27.85 28.91
CA GLN A 299 -14.57 28.71 27.73
C GLN A 299 -14.27 27.88 26.45
N ASP A 300 -14.60 28.44 25.30
CA ASP A 300 -14.24 27.86 24.02
C ASP A 300 -12.73 27.99 23.76
N LEU A 301 -12.20 27.12 22.90
CA LEU A 301 -10.84 27.23 22.39
C LEU A 301 -10.71 28.50 21.52
N ALA A 302 -9.67 29.29 21.75
CA ALA A 302 -9.39 30.51 21.01
C ALA A 302 -7.99 30.50 20.41
N PRO A 303 -7.79 31.13 19.24
CA PRO A 303 -6.49 31.25 18.59
C PRO A 303 -5.42 31.88 19.49
N ALA A 304 -4.19 31.33 19.43
CA ALA A 304 -3.07 31.78 20.22
C ALA A 304 -1.75 31.77 19.42
N LYS A 305 -0.80 32.59 19.85
CA LYS A 305 0.56 32.56 19.28
C LYS A 305 1.29 31.27 19.68
N TRP A 306 2.06 30.68 18.78
CA TRP A 306 2.88 29.48 19.02
C TRP A 306 3.74 29.59 20.29
N SER A 307 4.43 30.71 20.50
CA SER A 307 5.27 30.91 21.68
C SER A 307 4.48 30.83 23.00
N TYR A 308 3.23 31.30 23.00
CA TYR A 308 2.35 31.24 24.15
C TYR A 308 1.78 29.83 24.36
N ALA A 309 1.34 29.18 23.27
CA ALA A 309 0.83 27.81 23.31
C ALA A 309 1.89 26.81 23.81
N LEU A 310 3.10 26.87 23.27
CA LEU A 310 4.21 25.99 23.68
C LEU A 310 4.61 26.25 25.15
N LYS A 311 4.64 27.51 25.59
CA LYS A 311 4.91 27.86 27.00
C LYS A 311 3.82 27.31 27.91
N THR A 312 2.57 27.41 27.50
CA THR A 312 1.42 26.90 28.28
C THR A 312 1.49 25.37 28.38
N ALA A 313 1.70 24.66 27.27
CA ALA A 313 1.86 23.20 27.27
C ALA A 313 3.04 22.75 28.15
N ALA A 314 4.20 23.38 28.02
CA ALA A 314 5.37 23.07 28.86
C ALA A 314 5.11 23.33 30.35
N THR A 315 4.38 24.41 30.68
CA THR A 315 4.00 24.73 32.08
C THR A 315 3.01 23.70 32.63
N ALA A 316 2.05 23.28 31.82
CA ALA A 316 1.07 22.26 32.21
C ALA A 316 1.75 20.90 32.48
N ILE A 317 2.64 20.44 31.56
CA ILE A 317 3.44 19.21 31.75
C ILE A 317 4.29 19.30 33.02
N LYS A 318 5.03 20.40 33.22
CA LYS A 318 5.83 20.61 34.44
C LYS A 318 4.97 20.62 35.70
N GLY A 319 3.78 21.20 35.63
CA GLY A 319 2.81 21.18 36.73
C GLY A 319 2.33 19.74 37.03
N GLY A 320 2.02 18.96 36.02
CA GLY A 320 1.67 17.54 36.12
C GLY A 320 2.80 16.72 36.76
N LEU A 321 4.03 16.91 36.29
CA LEU A 321 5.24 16.28 36.86
C LEU A 321 5.41 16.62 38.36
N GLY A 322 5.16 17.86 38.74
CA GLY A 322 5.26 18.29 40.13
C GLY A 322 4.19 17.66 41.04
N ARG A 323 3.00 17.33 40.53
CA ARG A 323 1.88 16.74 41.28
C ARG A 323 1.93 15.22 41.33
N SER A 324 2.17 14.59 40.19
CA SER A 324 1.98 13.16 39.98
C SER A 324 3.24 12.40 39.56
N GLY A 325 4.35 13.11 39.41
CA GLY A 325 5.59 12.52 38.91
C GLY A 325 5.52 12.16 37.41
N PRO A 326 6.55 11.49 36.84
CA PRO A 326 6.61 11.11 35.43
C PRO A 326 5.45 10.20 35.00
N THR A 327 5.03 9.28 35.86
CA THR A 327 3.91 8.35 35.58
C THR A 327 2.55 9.03 35.50
N GLY A 328 2.43 10.27 35.93
CA GLY A 328 1.24 11.12 35.76
C GLY A 328 1.10 11.74 34.37
N VAL A 329 2.03 11.48 33.45
CA VAL A 329 1.98 11.96 32.06
C VAL A 329 1.91 10.77 31.11
N GLY A 330 0.94 10.79 30.18
CA GLY A 330 0.79 9.79 29.11
C GLY A 330 0.77 10.44 27.73
N ILE A 331 1.24 9.71 26.74
CA ILE A 331 1.28 10.13 25.34
C ILE A 331 0.70 9.01 24.47
N ILE A 332 -0.32 9.31 23.68
CA ILE A 332 -0.99 8.35 22.80
C ILE A 332 -0.90 8.84 21.35
N GLY A 333 -0.59 7.93 20.42
CA GLY A 333 -0.51 8.20 19.00
C GLY A 333 0.92 8.40 18.48
N GLY A 334 1.04 8.97 17.28
CA GLY A 334 2.33 9.18 16.62
C GLY A 334 2.64 8.20 15.49
N ALA A 335 1.75 7.21 15.21
CA ALA A 335 1.95 6.25 14.13
C ALA A 335 1.74 6.83 12.71
N ARG A 336 1.39 8.11 12.60
CA ARG A 336 1.31 8.85 11.32
C ARG A 336 2.41 9.90 11.17
N LEU A 337 3.26 10.05 12.17
CA LEU A 337 4.41 10.96 12.16
C LEU A 337 5.56 10.40 11.32
N ALA A 338 6.44 11.29 10.84
CA ALA A 338 7.73 10.87 10.29
C ALA A 338 8.61 10.25 11.39
N ASN A 339 9.63 9.48 11.00
CA ASN A 339 10.53 8.83 11.96
C ASN A 339 11.25 9.85 12.85
N GLU A 340 11.64 10.99 12.28
CA GLU A 340 12.31 12.09 12.99
C GLU A 340 11.42 12.67 14.08
N ASP A 341 10.13 12.89 13.79
CA ASP A 341 9.17 13.40 14.75
C ASP A 341 8.88 12.35 15.84
N ALA A 342 8.67 11.09 15.44
CA ALA A 342 8.49 9.98 16.38
C ALA A 342 9.67 9.85 17.35
N TYR A 343 10.90 9.95 16.83
CA TYR A 343 12.11 9.97 17.64
C TYR A 343 12.17 11.17 18.59
N ALA A 344 11.84 12.38 18.11
CA ALA A 344 11.82 13.57 18.94
C ALA A 344 10.80 13.46 20.09
N TRP A 345 9.61 12.91 19.82
CA TRP A 345 8.59 12.66 20.84
C TRP A 345 9.02 11.56 21.82
N ALA A 346 9.63 10.47 21.36
CA ALA A 346 10.17 9.44 22.25
C ALA A 346 11.27 10.01 23.17
N LYS A 347 12.16 10.85 22.64
CA LYS A 347 13.19 11.54 23.42
C LYS A 347 12.58 12.52 24.43
N LEU A 348 11.56 13.29 24.03
CA LEU A 348 10.86 14.19 24.95
C LEU A 348 10.19 13.42 26.09
N ALA A 349 9.46 12.36 25.76
CA ALA A 349 8.74 11.55 26.75
C ALA A 349 9.69 10.86 27.73
N LYS A 350 10.61 10.06 27.20
CA LYS A 350 11.46 9.18 28.03
C LYS A 350 12.68 9.90 28.61
N GLY A 351 13.28 10.85 27.84
CA GLY A 351 14.50 11.54 28.24
C GLY A 351 14.29 12.85 29.01
N VAL A 352 13.20 13.57 28.75
CA VAL A 352 12.93 14.87 29.39
C VAL A 352 11.84 14.79 30.44
N ILE A 353 10.70 14.16 30.10
CA ILE A 353 9.59 13.97 31.04
C ILE A 353 9.89 12.81 31.99
N GLY A 354 10.57 11.77 31.52
CA GLY A 354 10.90 10.56 32.27
C GLY A 354 9.76 9.55 32.34
N THR A 355 8.75 9.66 31.44
CA THR A 355 7.63 8.73 31.35
C THR A 355 7.84 7.68 30.28
N ASP A 356 7.42 6.45 30.56
CA ASP A 356 7.32 5.37 29.57
C ASP A 356 5.86 5.06 29.20
N ASN A 357 4.91 5.87 29.67
CA ASN A 357 3.49 5.79 29.27
C ASN A 357 3.33 6.40 27.87
N VAL A 358 3.77 5.66 26.86
CA VAL A 358 3.79 6.12 25.45
C VAL A 358 3.37 4.97 24.56
N ASP A 359 2.32 5.14 23.76
CA ASP A 359 1.89 4.11 22.81
C ASP A 359 1.34 4.68 21.51
N ALA A 360 1.94 4.26 20.40
CA ALA A 360 1.56 4.68 19.06
C ALA A 360 0.38 3.90 18.45
N GLN A 361 -0.04 2.77 19.02
CA GLN A 361 -0.93 1.82 18.35
C GLN A 361 -2.41 1.96 18.67
N LEU A 362 -2.82 2.76 19.63
CA LEU A 362 -4.21 2.96 20.05
C LEU A 362 -4.99 1.65 20.32
N ASP A 363 -4.34 0.64 20.88
CA ASP A 363 -4.89 -0.70 21.18
C ASP A 363 -5.45 -1.43 19.95
N ASP A 364 -4.98 -1.11 18.74
CA ASP A 364 -5.41 -1.78 17.50
C ASP A 364 -4.33 -2.69 16.88
N GLY A 365 -3.17 -2.78 17.50
CA GLY A 365 -2.02 -3.56 17.04
C GLY A 365 -1.69 -4.76 17.92
N LEU A 366 -0.40 -5.10 17.91
CA LEU A 366 0.21 -6.16 18.71
C LEU A 366 1.25 -5.54 19.68
N PRO A 367 1.57 -6.17 20.82
CA PRO A 367 2.58 -5.65 21.73
C PRO A 367 3.88 -5.31 21.03
N ALA A 368 4.41 -4.10 21.26
CA ALA A 368 5.56 -3.57 20.52
C ALA A 368 6.80 -4.47 20.62
N ALA A 369 7.13 -4.94 21.82
CA ALA A 369 8.27 -5.84 22.03
C ALA A 369 8.11 -7.15 21.23
N PHE A 370 6.88 -7.66 21.10
CA PHE A 370 6.60 -8.83 20.29
C PHE A 370 6.81 -8.54 18.81
N VAL A 371 6.21 -7.47 18.27
CA VAL A 371 6.37 -7.07 16.86
C VAL A 371 7.83 -6.86 16.48
N LEU A 372 8.60 -6.21 17.35
CA LEU A 372 10.01 -5.90 17.10
C LEU A 372 10.93 -7.11 17.30
N GLY A 373 10.54 -8.08 18.12
CA GLY A 373 11.28 -9.31 18.38
C GLY A 373 11.03 -10.46 17.41
N LEU A 374 9.98 -10.39 16.57
CA LEU A 374 9.68 -11.41 15.57
C LEU A 374 10.74 -11.49 14.47
N PRO A 375 11.09 -12.70 13.98
CA PRO A 375 11.78 -12.86 12.69
C PRO A 375 10.93 -12.22 11.59
N ARG A 376 11.42 -11.15 10.99
CA ARG A 376 10.63 -10.36 10.02
C ARG A 376 10.72 -10.92 8.61
N ALA A 377 9.56 -11.00 7.94
CA ALA A 377 9.45 -11.18 6.50
C ALA A 377 9.10 -9.84 5.82
N THR A 378 9.60 -9.67 4.62
CA THR A 378 9.19 -8.62 3.67
C THR A 378 7.95 -9.07 2.88
N ILE A 379 7.33 -8.14 2.15
CA ILE A 379 6.24 -8.47 1.22
C ILE A 379 6.72 -9.45 0.15
N ASP A 380 7.94 -9.26 -0.38
CA ASP A 380 8.52 -10.15 -1.39
C ASP A 380 8.76 -11.57 -0.86
N GLU A 381 9.22 -11.71 0.39
CA GLU A 381 9.42 -13.03 1.01
C GLU A 381 8.10 -13.76 1.26
N VAL A 382 7.05 -13.04 1.68
CA VAL A 382 5.70 -13.59 1.85
C VAL A 382 5.09 -14.00 0.50
N CYS A 383 5.36 -13.23 -0.56
CA CYS A 383 4.87 -13.46 -1.91
C CYS A 383 5.83 -14.32 -2.79
N ALA A 384 6.90 -14.88 -2.22
CA ALA A 384 7.93 -15.60 -3.00
C ALA A 384 7.36 -16.87 -3.65
N PRO A 385 7.63 -17.10 -4.95
CA PRO A 385 7.07 -18.22 -5.71
C PRO A 385 7.21 -19.58 -5.03
N GLY A 386 6.13 -20.38 -5.03
CA GLY A 386 6.09 -21.71 -4.45
C GLY A 386 6.13 -21.77 -2.91
N GLY A 387 6.05 -20.64 -2.21
CA GLY A 387 5.96 -20.58 -0.75
C GLY A 387 4.59 -20.99 -0.19
N THR A 388 4.51 -21.16 1.12
CA THR A 388 3.25 -21.30 1.87
C THR A 388 3.12 -20.16 2.88
N VAL A 389 1.99 -19.48 2.87
CA VAL A 389 1.71 -18.34 3.76
C VAL A 389 0.56 -18.72 4.69
N VAL A 390 0.79 -18.61 6.00
CA VAL A 390 -0.25 -18.71 7.02
C VAL A 390 -0.76 -17.31 7.34
N VAL A 391 -2.04 -17.07 7.16
CA VAL A 391 -2.65 -15.75 7.41
C VAL A 391 -3.57 -15.86 8.63
N TYR A 392 -3.21 -15.15 9.69
CA TYR A 392 -4.07 -14.89 10.85
C TYR A 392 -4.01 -13.38 11.14
N ALA A 393 -4.89 -12.63 10.52
CA ALA A 393 -4.82 -11.19 10.43
C ALA A 393 -6.22 -10.59 10.21
N PRO A 394 -6.39 -9.27 10.25
CA PRO A 394 -7.61 -8.61 9.76
C PRO A 394 -7.87 -8.97 8.29
N ASP A 395 -9.06 -8.65 7.78
CA ASP A 395 -9.28 -8.75 6.34
C ASP A 395 -8.28 -7.87 5.59
N ILE A 396 -7.33 -8.54 4.92
CA ILE A 396 -6.22 -7.86 4.23
C ILE A 396 -6.73 -6.99 3.07
N LYS A 397 -7.84 -7.36 2.42
CA LYS A 397 -8.43 -6.53 1.35
C LYS A 397 -8.95 -5.20 1.88
N GLU A 398 -9.50 -5.18 3.09
CA GLU A 398 -10.05 -3.99 3.75
C GLU A 398 -8.97 -3.11 4.39
N GLU A 399 -8.06 -3.72 5.14
CA GLU A 399 -7.11 -3.00 5.99
C GLU A 399 -5.78 -2.68 5.27
N LEU A 400 -5.29 -3.59 4.42
CA LEU A 400 -4.01 -3.50 3.72
C LEU A 400 -4.17 -3.81 2.22
N PRO A 401 -4.98 -3.04 1.48
CA PRO A 401 -5.48 -3.45 0.16
C PRO A 401 -4.38 -3.76 -0.86
N VAL A 402 -3.25 -3.04 -0.84
CA VAL A 402 -2.17 -3.33 -1.80
C VAL A 402 -1.40 -4.60 -1.44
N LEU A 403 -1.28 -4.94 -0.16
CA LEU A 403 -0.78 -6.27 0.26
C LEU A 403 -1.71 -7.39 -0.25
N PHE A 404 -3.03 -7.17 -0.24
CA PHE A 404 -3.98 -8.10 -0.87
C PHE A 404 -3.67 -8.32 -2.35
N LEU A 405 -3.40 -7.26 -3.14
CA LEU A 405 -3.03 -7.40 -4.56
C LEU A 405 -1.76 -8.24 -4.73
N ARG A 406 -0.75 -8.04 -3.87
CA ARG A 406 0.49 -8.80 -3.90
C ARG A 406 0.28 -10.28 -3.57
N LEU A 407 -0.49 -10.59 -2.52
CA LEU A 407 -0.87 -11.96 -2.15
C LEU A 407 -1.74 -12.62 -3.22
N ARG A 408 -2.69 -11.87 -3.80
CA ARG A 408 -3.52 -12.37 -4.90
C ARG A 408 -2.67 -12.76 -6.10
N HIS A 409 -1.75 -11.88 -6.52
CA HIS A 409 -0.82 -12.20 -7.62
C HIS A 409 0.00 -13.46 -7.30
N ALA A 410 0.60 -13.51 -6.12
CA ALA A 410 1.41 -14.63 -5.69
C ALA A 410 0.63 -15.98 -5.67
N ALA A 411 -0.63 -15.96 -5.23
CA ALA A 411 -1.47 -17.16 -5.23
C ALA A 411 -1.87 -17.60 -6.64
N VAL A 412 -2.27 -16.65 -7.51
CA VAL A 412 -2.81 -16.95 -8.84
C VAL A 412 -1.71 -17.24 -9.86
N GLU A 413 -0.58 -16.51 -9.78
CA GLU A 413 0.46 -16.54 -10.80
C GLU A 413 1.73 -17.29 -10.37
N ASP A 414 2.15 -17.17 -9.11
CA ASP A 414 3.43 -17.66 -8.62
C ASP A 414 3.32 -18.96 -7.80
N GLY A 415 2.09 -19.51 -7.69
CA GLY A 415 1.83 -20.79 -7.01
C GLY A 415 2.02 -20.78 -5.50
N VAL A 416 2.02 -19.59 -4.88
CA VAL A 416 2.03 -19.46 -3.42
C VAL A 416 0.75 -20.08 -2.85
N LYS A 417 0.91 -20.87 -1.78
CA LYS A 417 -0.20 -21.53 -1.08
C LYS A 417 -0.64 -20.69 0.11
N ILE A 418 -1.93 -20.37 0.19
CA ILE A 418 -2.48 -19.60 1.29
C ILE A 418 -3.28 -20.51 2.22
N ILE A 419 -2.92 -20.50 3.50
CA ILE A 419 -3.67 -21.10 4.59
C ILE A 419 -4.24 -19.96 5.43
N GLU A 420 -5.53 -19.76 5.37
CA GLU A 420 -6.23 -18.71 6.10
C GLU A 420 -6.83 -19.26 7.40
N LEU A 421 -6.61 -18.56 8.51
CA LEU A 421 -7.30 -18.75 9.78
C LEU A 421 -8.17 -17.51 10.03
N ALA A 422 -9.48 -17.66 9.96
CA ALA A 422 -10.41 -16.54 10.10
C ALA A 422 -11.75 -16.98 10.72
N ALA A 423 -12.42 -16.11 11.45
CA ALA A 423 -13.74 -16.39 12.00
C ALA A 423 -14.86 -16.33 10.94
N THR A 424 -14.66 -15.50 9.91
CA THR A 424 -15.62 -15.26 8.80
C THR A 424 -14.90 -15.28 7.47
N ASP A 425 -15.65 -15.21 6.37
CA ASP A 425 -15.06 -15.00 5.04
C ASP A 425 -14.37 -13.64 4.96
N THR A 426 -13.20 -13.60 4.32
CA THR A 426 -12.42 -12.39 4.02
C THR A 426 -12.19 -12.25 2.52
N GLY A 427 -11.59 -11.15 2.10
CA GLY A 427 -11.17 -10.98 0.71
C GLY A 427 -10.18 -12.04 0.20
N LEU A 428 -9.43 -12.71 1.09
CA LEU A 428 -8.50 -13.79 0.73
C LEU A 428 -9.16 -15.16 0.64
N THR A 429 -10.33 -15.40 1.27
CA THR A 429 -10.99 -16.69 1.30
C THR A 429 -11.14 -17.36 -0.09
N PRO A 430 -11.54 -16.64 -1.16
CA PRO A 430 -11.63 -17.22 -2.50
C PRO A 430 -10.30 -17.64 -3.13
N LEU A 431 -9.18 -17.16 -2.57
CA LEU A 431 -7.82 -17.41 -3.04
C LEU A 431 -7.07 -18.42 -2.17
N ALA A 432 -7.61 -18.71 -0.97
CA ALA A 432 -6.98 -19.61 -0.02
C ALA A 432 -7.06 -21.06 -0.51
N ASP A 433 -5.92 -21.76 -0.53
CA ASP A 433 -5.89 -23.21 -0.76
C ASP A 433 -6.59 -23.96 0.39
N SER A 434 -6.51 -23.37 1.60
CA SER A 434 -7.23 -23.89 2.75
C SER A 434 -7.67 -22.72 3.65
N SER A 435 -8.98 -22.58 3.87
CA SER A 435 -9.55 -21.62 4.80
C SER A 435 -10.14 -22.34 6.00
N LEU A 436 -9.57 -22.06 7.17
CA LEU A 436 -9.95 -22.66 8.44
C LEU A 436 -10.80 -21.68 9.23
N ARG A 437 -12.05 -22.09 9.52
CA ARG A 437 -12.92 -21.30 10.40
C ARG A 437 -12.51 -21.53 11.84
N VAL A 438 -12.02 -20.47 12.45
CA VAL A 438 -11.47 -20.48 13.82
C VAL A 438 -12.38 -19.65 14.71
N ARG A 439 -12.82 -20.21 15.83
CA ARG A 439 -13.57 -19.42 16.83
C ARG A 439 -12.63 -18.40 17.47
N PRO A 440 -13.13 -17.23 17.87
CA PRO A 440 -12.34 -16.28 18.62
C PRO A 440 -11.68 -16.93 19.85
N GLY A 441 -10.39 -16.68 20.04
CA GLY A 441 -9.61 -17.26 21.13
C GLY A 441 -8.93 -18.61 20.82
N GLU A 442 -9.33 -19.37 19.80
CA GLU A 442 -8.88 -20.73 19.55
C GLU A 442 -7.73 -20.87 18.52
N ALA A 443 -7.22 -19.77 17.98
CA ALA A 443 -6.24 -19.78 16.89
C ALA A 443 -4.95 -20.55 17.25
N ALA A 444 -4.44 -20.37 18.46
CA ALA A 444 -3.24 -21.07 18.92
C ALA A 444 -3.43 -22.59 19.00
N ASP A 445 -4.60 -23.05 19.41
CA ASP A 445 -4.93 -24.49 19.50
C ASP A 445 -5.09 -25.09 18.10
N VAL A 446 -5.73 -24.37 17.18
CA VAL A 446 -5.84 -24.80 15.78
C VAL A 446 -4.45 -24.90 15.14
N VAL A 447 -3.57 -23.90 15.35
CA VAL A 447 -2.17 -23.95 14.89
C VAL A 447 -1.46 -25.15 15.48
N ALA A 448 -1.56 -25.39 16.78
CA ALA A 448 -0.93 -26.56 17.43
C ALA A 448 -1.44 -27.87 16.84
N ALA A 449 -2.75 -27.99 16.59
CA ALA A 449 -3.36 -29.16 15.98
C ALA A 449 -2.87 -29.42 14.55
N LEU A 450 -2.59 -28.39 13.75
CA LEU A 450 -2.07 -28.53 12.38
C LEU A 450 -0.75 -29.29 12.31
N PHE A 451 0.09 -29.20 13.33
CA PHE A 451 1.38 -29.89 13.41
C PHE A 451 1.33 -31.20 14.22
N GLY A 452 0.20 -31.48 14.86
CA GLY A 452 -0.02 -32.71 15.60
C GLY A 452 -0.45 -33.89 14.72
N SER A 453 -0.66 -35.07 15.32
CA SER A 453 -1.18 -36.27 14.66
C SER A 453 -2.70 -36.46 14.85
N GLY A 454 -3.37 -35.55 15.55
CA GLY A 454 -4.78 -35.63 15.91
C GLY A 454 -5.76 -35.29 14.78
N THR A 455 -7.04 -35.36 15.10
CA THR A 455 -8.16 -34.95 14.24
C THR A 455 -8.29 -33.43 14.19
N ALA A 456 -9.11 -32.92 13.27
CA ALA A 456 -9.45 -31.51 13.23
C ALA A 456 -10.13 -31.07 14.54
N PRO A 457 -9.82 -29.86 15.06
CA PRO A 457 -10.53 -29.28 16.20
C PRO A 457 -12.03 -29.12 15.92
N GLU A 458 -12.82 -29.07 17.01
CA GLU A 458 -14.26 -28.88 16.89
C GLU A 458 -14.61 -27.57 16.16
N GLY A 459 -15.49 -27.63 15.18
CA GLY A 459 -15.92 -26.48 14.38
C GLY A 459 -15.03 -26.15 13.18
N VAL A 460 -13.87 -26.81 13.05
CA VAL A 460 -12.99 -26.65 11.87
C VAL A 460 -13.32 -27.75 10.85
N ASP A 461 -13.50 -27.36 9.57
CA ASP A 461 -13.73 -28.35 8.49
C ASP A 461 -12.56 -29.33 8.38
N PRO A 462 -12.79 -30.65 8.56
CA PRO A 462 -11.74 -31.63 8.51
C PRO A 462 -11.01 -31.69 7.16
N THR A 463 -11.71 -31.45 6.05
CA THR A 463 -11.11 -31.49 4.70
C THR A 463 -10.10 -30.36 4.53
N ALA A 464 -10.51 -29.15 4.85
CA ALA A 464 -9.63 -27.98 4.81
C ALA A 464 -8.45 -28.12 5.80
N PHE A 465 -8.72 -28.65 7.01
CA PHE A 465 -7.69 -28.88 8.03
C PHE A 465 -6.61 -29.87 7.58
N PHE A 466 -6.98 -31.03 7.06
CA PHE A 466 -5.99 -32.00 6.57
C PHE A 466 -5.27 -31.52 5.32
N HIS A 467 -5.92 -30.70 4.48
CA HIS A 467 -5.25 -30.07 3.35
C HIS A 467 -4.21 -29.05 3.82
N ALA A 468 -4.54 -28.17 4.76
CA ALA A 468 -3.58 -27.23 5.35
C ALA A 468 -2.36 -27.94 5.96
N ARG A 469 -2.61 -29.01 6.73
CA ARG A 469 -1.53 -29.85 7.30
C ARG A 469 -0.60 -30.41 6.23
N LYS A 470 -1.15 -30.89 5.11
CA LYS A 470 -0.37 -31.41 3.99
C LYS A 470 0.47 -30.32 3.33
N LEU A 471 -0.07 -29.12 3.16
CA LEU A 471 0.65 -27.96 2.60
C LEU A 471 1.85 -27.59 3.48
N LEU A 472 1.67 -27.54 4.79
CA LEU A 472 2.74 -27.22 5.75
C LEU A 472 3.82 -28.30 5.79
N ALA A 473 3.45 -29.58 5.75
CA ALA A 473 4.40 -30.70 5.74
C ALA A 473 5.23 -30.79 4.44
N GLY A 474 4.69 -30.30 3.33
CA GLY A 474 5.30 -30.40 2.00
C GLY A 474 6.16 -29.22 1.59
N ASN A 475 6.22 -28.13 2.37
CA ASN A 475 6.91 -26.91 1.98
C ASN A 475 8.00 -26.51 2.99
N ALA A 476 9.22 -26.30 2.46
CA ALA A 476 10.35 -25.83 3.26
C ALA A 476 10.31 -24.32 3.54
N ARG A 477 9.55 -23.53 2.75
CA ARG A 477 9.40 -22.08 2.91
C ARG A 477 8.00 -21.76 3.41
N VAL A 478 7.90 -21.52 4.71
CA VAL A 478 6.66 -21.09 5.36
C VAL A 478 6.86 -19.70 5.92
N THR A 479 5.97 -18.78 5.60
CA THR A 479 5.89 -17.44 6.18
C THR A 479 4.52 -17.23 6.80
N ALA A 480 4.36 -16.18 7.61
CA ALA A 480 3.06 -15.85 8.18
C ALA A 480 2.76 -14.35 8.08
N VAL A 481 1.51 -14.03 7.76
CA VAL A 481 0.94 -12.69 7.97
C VAL A 481 0.15 -12.73 9.27
N ILE A 482 0.61 -11.96 10.26
CA ILE A 482 0.07 -11.99 11.62
C ILE A 482 -0.44 -10.63 12.06
N GLY A 483 -1.64 -10.58 12.58
CA GLY A 483 -2.26 -9.35 13.09
C GLY A 483 -3.44 -9.69 13.97
N ARG A 484 -4.09 -8.66 14.50
CA ARG A 484 -5.30 -8.81 15.32
C ARG A 484 -6.52 -8.89 14.39
N PRO A 485 -7.16 -10.06 14.23
CA PRO A 485 -8.26 -10.23 13.25
C PRO A 485 -9.45 -9.33 13.52
N SER A 486 -9.77 -9.12 14.80
CA SER A 486 -10.84 -8.26 15.26
C SER A 486 -10.37 -7.43 16.46
N LEU A 487 -10.82 -6.19 16.55
CA LEU A 487 -10.57 -5.33 17.71
C LEU A 487 -11.29 -5.81 18.98
N ALA A 488 -12.31 -6.67 18.83
CA ALA A 488 -12.98 -7.32 19.94
C ALA A 488 -12.19 -8.50 20.54
N GLU A 489 -11.21 -9.03 19.81
CA GLU A 489 -10.35 -10.13 20.28
C GLU A 489 -9.06 -9.58 20.90
N SER A 490 -8.58 -10.21 21.98
CA SER A 490 -7.31 -9.81 22.60
C SER A 490 -6.13 -10.00 21.65
N ALA A 491 -5.19 -9.06 21.68
CA ALA A 491 -3.91 -9.20 20.97
C ALA A 491 -3.14 -10.46 21.38
N ASP A 492 -3.32 -10.93 22.63
CA ASP A 492 -2.66 -12.11 23.17
C ASP A 492 -2.98 -13.39 22.40
N VAL A 493 -4.16 -13.46 21.76
CA VAL A 493 -4.53 -14.62 20.92
C VAL A 493 -3.65 -14.70 19.67
N ALA A 494 -3.40 -13.56 19.03
CA ALA A 494 -2.50 -13.50 17.88
C ALA A 494 -1.04 -13.78 18.29
N VAL A 495 -0.62 -13.25 19.44
CA VAL A 495 0.69 -13.53 20.03
C VAL A 495 0.86 -15.01 20.31
N ALA A 496 -0.14 -15.66 20.94
CA ALA A 496 -0.10 -17.10 21.23
C ALA A 496 -0.04 -17.94 19.95
N ALA A 497 -0.82 -17.59 18.91
CA ALA A 497 -0.78 -18.27 17.62
C ALA A 497 0.60 -18.15 16.94
N ALA A 498 1.21 -16.96 16.98
CA ALA A 498 2.54 -16.75 16.41
C ALA A 498 3.63 -17.49 17.20
N HIS A 499 3.57 -17.53 18.53
CA HIS A 499 4.49 -18.35 19.34
C HIS A 499 4.37 -19.83 18.99
N ARG A 500 3.16 -20.34 18.79
CA ARG A 500 2.96 -21.71 18.33
C ARG A 500 3.58 -21.96 16.96
N LEU A 501 3.42 -21.02 16.02
CA LEU A 501 4.08 -21.12 14.71
C LEU A 501 5.61 -21.14 14.84
N LEU A 502 6.20 -20.28 15.69
CA LEU A 502 7.65 -20.25 15.94
C LEU A 502 8.17 -21.56 16.56
N GLU A 503 7.45 -22.13 17.52
CA GLU A 503 7.81 -23.40 18.15
C GLU A 503 7.81 -24.56 17.14
N LEU A 504 6.84 -24.56 16.21
CA LEU A 504 6.59 -25.66 15.29
C LEU A 504 7.33 -25.53 13.96
N VAL A 505 7.65 -24.30 13.56
CA VAL A 505 8.41 -23.96 12.35
C VAL A 505 9.49 -22.93 12.73
N PRO A 506 10.63 -23.36 13.28
CA PRO A 506 11.66 -22.42 13.77
C PRO A 506 12.26 -21.47 12.70
N SER A 507 12.11 -21.81 11.43
CA SER A 507 12.54 -20.97 10.29
C SER A 507 11.48 -19.98 9.79
N ILE A 508 10.30 -19.92 10.41
CA ILE A 508 9.22 -19.05 9.96
C ILE A 508 9.59 -17.58 10.16
N ALA A 509 9.25 -16.76 9.17
CA ALA A 509 9.33 -15.31 9.28
C ALA A 509 7.92 -14.70 9.15
N PHE A 510 7.72 -13.56 9.80
CA PHE A 510 6.42 -12.93 9.96
C PHE A 510 6.36 -11.56 9.29
N LEU A 511 5.28 -11.29 8.60
CA LEU A 511 4.87 -9.95 8.19
C LEU A 511 3.73 -9.50 9.12
N PRO A 512 3.98 -8.61 10.09
CA PRO A 512 2.91 -8.11 10.95
C PRO A 512 1.94 -7.23 10.16
N ALA A 513 0.65 -7.57 10.22
CA ALA A 513 -0.45 -6.81 9.60
C ALA A 513 -0.96 -5.75 10.59
N LEU A 514 -0.30 -4.60 10.61
CA LEU A 514 -0.64 -3.46 11.45
C LEU A 514 -1.38 -2.39 10.63
N ARG A 515 -2.26 -1.61 11.25
CA ARG A 515 -3.19 -0.74 10.51
C ARG A 515 -2.61 0.61 10.11
N ARG A 516 -1.84 1.25 10.99
CA ARG A 516 -1.46 2.66 10.84
C ARG A 516 -0.23 2.85 9.95
N ALA A 517 -0.16 3.98 9.25
CA ALA A 517 0.80 4.23 8.17
C ALA A 517 2.27 4.01 8.56
N ASN A 518 2.77 4.73 9.55
CA ASN A 518 4.15 4.64 10.01
C ASN A 518 4.28 3.95 11.37
N VAL A 519 3.40 2.99 11.67
CA VAL A 519 3.42 2.29 12.95
C VAL A 519 4.77 1.60 13.20
N PHE A 520 5.35 0.97 12.20
CA PHE A 520 6.66 0.33 12.32
C PHE A 520 7.77 1.35 12.65
N GLY A 521 7.78 2.49 11.96
CA GLY A 521 8.73 3.55 12.25
C GLY A 521 8.54 4.15 13.65
N ALA A 522 7.30 4.35 14.08
CA ALA A 522 7.00 4.83 15.43
C ALA A 522 7.51 3.85 16.51
N LEU A 523 7.30 2.54 16.33
CA LEU A 523 7.83 1.50 17.22
C LEU A 523 9.36 1.45 17.18
N ASP A 524 9.97 1.51 15.99
CA ASP A 524 11.43 1.52 15.81
C ASP A 524 12.08 2.75 16.49
N MET A 525 11.36 3.87 16.54
CA MET A 525 11.78 5.10 17.22
C MET A 525 11.44 5.16 18.72
N GLY A 526 10.84 4.10 19.26
CA GLY A 526 10.59 3.97 20.69
C GLY A 526 9.30 4.62 21.20
N LEU A 527 8.32 4.94 20.34
CA LEU A 527 6.98 5.35 20.74
C LEU A 527 6.12 4.15 21.14
N ALA A 528 6.60 3.39 22.12
CA ALA A 528 5.93 2.23 22.67
C ALA A 528 6.40 1.96 24.10
N PRO A 529 5.56 1.37 24.97
CA PRO A 529 5.98 1.03 26.32
C PRO A 529 7.09 -0.03 26.30
N GLY A 530 8.06 0.14 27.17
CA GLY A 530 9.19 -0.78 27.32
C GLY A 530 10.26 -0.73 26.24
N MET A 531 10.11 0.12 25.22
CA MET A 531 11.01 0.18 24.05
C MET A 531 11.75 1.53 23.96
N LEU A 532 12.97 1.48 23.45
CA LEU A 532 13.81 2.63 23.13
C LEU A 532 14.10 2.69 21.63
N PRO A 533 14.52 3.84 21.09
CA PRO A 533 14.93 3.94 19.69
C PRO A 533 15.98 2.90 19.31
N GLY A 534 15.84 2.28 18.14
CA GLY A 534 16.75 1.24 17.66
C GLY A 534 16.30 -0.18 17.99
N ARG A 535 15.03 -0.39 18.32
CA ARG A 535 14.43 -1.73 18.62
C ARG A 535 15.02 -2.42 19.85
N VAL A 536 15.46 -1.65 20.82
CA VAL A 536 16.01 -2.20 22.06
C VAL A 536 15.04 -2.00 23.21
N SER A 537 15.01 -2.96 24.12
CA SER A 537 14.21 -2.83 25.35
C SER A 537 14.81 -1.79 26.30
N LEU A 538 14.01 -1.32 27.25
CA LEU A 538 14.49 -0.45 28.34
C LEU A 538 15.65 -1.11 29.08
N ASP A 539 15.58 -2.40 29.38
CA ASP A 539 16.58 -3.11 30.18
C ASP A 539 17.93 -3.18 29.44
N GLU A 540 17.91 -3.44 28.14
CA GLU A 540 19.12 -3.61 27.35
C GLU A 540 19.71 -2.29 26.86
N GLY A 541 18.85 -1.31 26.51
CA GLY A 541 19.27 -0.10 25.79
C GLY A 541 19.51 1.14 26.66
N ARG A 542 19.05 1.18 27.93
CA ARG A 542 19.04 2.40 28.75
C ARG A 542 20.38 3.12 28.84
N ALA A 543 21.45 2.39 29.12
CA ALA A 543 22.79 2.99 29.28
C ALA A 543 23.30 3.60 27.95
N HIS A 544 23.08 2.89 26.84
CA HIS A 544 23.50 3.35 25.51
C HIS A 544 22.71 4.59 25.06
N VAL A 545 21.39 4.54 25.17
CA VAL A 545 20.50 5.64 24.75
C VAL A 545 20.69 6.87 25.67
N ALA A 546 20.83 6.68 26.97
CA ALA A 546 21.13 7.78 27.88
C ALA A 546 22.43 8.48 27.51
N SER A 547 23.49 7.72 27.22
CA SER A 547 24.75 8.28 26.73
C SER A 547 24.60 9.08 25.43
N GLY A 548 23.87 8.50 24.46
CA GLY A 548 23.59 9.18 23.18
C GLY A 548 22.76 10.45 23.32
N TRP A 549 21.90 10.50 24.32
CA TRP A 549 21.10 11.70 24.64
C TRP A 549 21.77 12.67 25.60
N SER A 550 22.96 12.37 26.06
CA SER A 550 23.71 13.15 27.08
C SER A 550 22.95 13.26 28.42
N LEU A 551 22.30 12.16 28.83
CA LEU A 551 21.55 12.02 30.07
C LEU A 551 22.23 11.02 31.00
N ALA A 552 21.94 11.12 32.31
CA ALA A 552 22.28 10.04 33.22
C ALA A 552 21.31 8.87 33.04
N THR A 553 21.80 7.62 33.11
CA THR A 553 20.95 6.43 32.91
C THR A 553 19.73 6.38 33.83
N LYS A 554 19.85 6.91 35.06
CA LYS A 554 18.75 7.03 36.03
C LYS A 554 17.65 8.03 35.63
N GLU A 555 17.91 8.90 34.65
CA GLU A 555 16.91 9.86 34.15
C GLU A 555 15.94 9.23 33.14
N LEU A 556 16.30 8.09 32.56
CA LEU A 556 15.38 7.31 31.75
C LEU A 556 14.48 6.41 32.62
N PRO A 557 13.24 6.11 32.16
CA PRO A 557 12.35 5.20 32.85
C PRO A 557 13.02 3.88 33.21
N ALA A 558 12.74 3.36 34.40
CA ALA A 558 13.30 2.10 34.88
C ALA A 558 12.37 0.91 34.62
N GLU A 559 11.08 1.16 34.56
CA GLU A 559 10.04 0.16 34.42
C GLU A 559 9.24 0.42 33.13
N THR A 560 8.69 -0.64 32.56
CA THR A 560 7.79 -0.56 31.41
C THR A 560 6.54 0.19 31.79
N GLY A 561 6.19 1.21 30.99
CA GLY A 561 5.01 2.03 31.18
C GLY A 561 3.73 1.37 30.68
N LEU A 562 2.67 2.16 30.69
CA LEU A 562 1.33 1.75 30.25
C LEU A 562 1.20 1.84 28.73
N ASP A 563 0.47 0.91 28.14
CA ASP A 563 -0.05 0.97 26.79
C ASP A 563 -1.26 1.94 26.69
N THR A 564 -1.85 2.08 25.51
CA THR A 564 -3.01 2.97 25.30
C THR A 564 -4.15 2.68 26.27
N ARG A 565 -4.53 1.41 26.45
CA ARG A 565 -5.60 1.01 27.36
C ARG A 565 -5.27 1.40 28.81
N GLY A 566 -4.07 1.06 29.26
CA GLY A 566 -3.60 1.40 30.60
C GLY A 566 -3.51 2.90 30.85
N ILE A 567 -3.07 3.69 29.86
CA ILE A 567 -3.04 5.16 29.91
C ILE A 567 -4.46 5.72 30.06
N LEU A 568 -5.42 5.25 29.24
CA LEU A 568 -6.82 5.68 29.31
C LEU A 568 -7.49 5.27 30.63
N GLU A 569 -7.22 4.06 31.13
CA GLU A 569 -7.69 3.63 32.46
C GLU A 569 -7.12 4.49 33.60
N ALA A 570 -5.82 4.81 33.54
CA ALA A 570 -5.19 5.69 34.52
C ALA A 570 -5.79 7.10 34.48
N ALA A 571 -6.07 7.62 33.28
CA ALA A 571 -6.74 8.90 33.07
C ALA A 571 -8.15 8.90 33.64
N ALA A 572 -8.99 7.91 33.31
CA ALA A 572 -10.37 7.77 33.79
C ALA A 572 -10.46 7.64 35.32
N ASN A 573 -9.42 7.07 35.95
CA ASN A 573 -9.33 6.89 37.39
C ASN A 573 -8.62 8.05 38.11
N GLY A 574 -8.32 9.17 37.44
CA GLY A 574 -7.67 10.35 38.01
C GLY A 574 -6.22 10.15 38.44
N LYS A 575 -5.55 9.09 37.95
CA LYS A 575 -4.14 8.80 38.21
C LYS A 575 -3.22 9.49 37.22
N LEU A 576 -3.73 9.88 36.04
CA LEU A 576 -3.02 10.64 35.02
C LEU A 576 -3.41 12.12 35.11
N ASP A 577 -2.41 12.99 35.21
CA ASP A 577 -2.62 14.45 35.28
C ASP A 577 -2.67 15.08 33.89
N THR A 578 -1.77 14.64 33.01
CA THR A 578 -1.61 15.19 31.66
C THR A 578 -1.63 14.08 30.60
N LEU A 579 -2.49 14.25 29.60
CA LEU A 579 -2.56 13.40 28.41
C LEU A 579 -2.18 14.21 27.16
N VAL A 580 -1.27 13.66 26.36
CA VAL A 580 -0.90 14.20 25.05
C VAL A 580 -1.38 13.25 23.95
N LEU A 581 -2.09 13.78 22.97
CA LEU A 581 -2.54 13.05 21.77
C LEU A 581 -1.73 13.53 20.57
N LEU A 582 -1.18 12.57 19.79
CA LEU A 582 -0.35 12.82 18.61
C LEU A 582 -1.01 12.26 17.35
N GLY A 583 -1.81 13.08 16.66
CA GLY A 583 -2.57 12.64 15.50
C GLY A 583 -3.43 11.40 15.84
N ALA A 584 -4.10 11.45 16.97
CA ALA A 584 -4.87 10.35 17.54
C ALA A 584 -6.20 10.85 18.10
N ASP A 585 -7.28 10.19 17.74
CA ASP A 585 -8.61 10.43 18.27
C ASP A 585 -9.12 9.18 19.01
N PRO A 586 -8.93 9.12 20.34
CA PRO A 586 -9.40 7.96 21.11
C PRO A 586 -10.92 7.74 21.03
N LEU A 587 -11.73 8.77 20.75
CA LEU A 587 -13.17 8.62 20.61
C LEU A 587 -13.58 7.89 19.34
N ALA A 588 -12.79 8.05 18.26
CA ALA A 588 -13.02 7.40 16.98
C ALA A 588 -12.21 6.11 16.81
N ASP A 589 -10.97 6.08 17.32
CA ASP A 589 -9.98 5.06 16.99
C ASP A 589 -9.81 3.97 18.06
N PHE A 590 -10.25 4.22 19.31
CA PHE A 590 -10.13 3.24 20.40
C PHE A 590 -11.41 2.41 20.55
N PRO A 591 -11.31 1.07 20.74
CA PRO A 591 -12.49 0.19 20.71
C PRO A 591 -13.53 0.46 21.82
N ASP A 592 -13.11 0.95 22.99
CA ASP A 592 -13.98 1.23 24.15
C ASP A 592 -14.19 2.76 24.27
N ARG A 593 -15.20 3.26 23.55
CA ARG A 593 -15.53 4.70 23.54
C ARG A 593 -15.88 5.24 24.94
N ASP A 594 -16.58 4.47 25.75
CA ASP A 594 -16.95 4.90 27.11
C ASP A 594 -15.73 5.12 27.99
N LEU A 595 -14.71 4.27 27.87
CA LEU A 595 -13.44 4.45 28.55
C LEU A 595 -12.70 5.68 28.02
N ALA A 596 -12.68 5.87 26.70
CA ALA A 596 -12.05 7.04 26.08
C ALA A 596 -12.69 8.35 26.57
N GLU A 597 -14.02 8.46 26.59
CA GLU A 597 -14.74 9.66 27.08
C GLU A 597 -14.42 9.94 28.55
N ARG A 598 -14.46 8.93 29.42
CA ARG A 598 -14.11 9.07 30.84
C ARG A 598 -12.64 9.47 31.03
N ALA A 599 -11.74 8.96 30.21
CA ALA A 599 -10.32 9.29 30.23
C ALA A 599 -10.08 10.76 29.85
N LEU A 600 -10.65 11.20 28.72
CA LEU A 600 -10.49 12.58 28.23
C LEU A 600 -11.10 13.61 29.18
N THR A 601 -12.19 13.28 29.84
CA THR A 601 -12.82 14.14 30.85
C THR A 601 -12.14 14.05 32.24
N GLY A 602 -11.44 12.94 32.50
CA GLY A 602 -10.78 12.67 33.79
C GLY A 602 -9.42 13.36 33.94
N VAL A 603 -8.74 13.71 32.87
CA VAL A 603 -7.42 14.37 32.95
C VAL A 603 -7.55 15.86 33.21
N ARG A 604 -6.61 16.39 33.99
CA ARG A 604 -6.54 17.83 34.28
C ARG A 604 -6.09 18.63 33.05
N THR A 605 -5.17 18.09 32.27
CA THR A 605 -4.60 18.73 31.07
C THR A 605 -4.67 17.79 29.90
N LEU A 606 -5.31 18.22 28.84
CA LEU A 606 -5.32 17.57 27.54
C LEU A 606 -4.57 18.43 26.53
N ILE A 607 -3.59 17.85 25.83
CA ILE A 607 -2.82 18.49 24.75
C ILE A 607 -3.00 17.65 23.51
N ALA A 608 -3.68 18.20 22.50
CA ALA A 608 -3.82 17.54 21.19
C ALA A 608 -2.90 18.22 20.16
N VAL A 609 -2.16 17.41 19.43
CA VAL A 609 -1.34 17.82 18.28
C VAL A 609 -1.94 17.12 17.08
N ASP A 610 -2.75 17.82 16.33
CA ASP A 610 -3.50 17.27 15.20
C ASP A 610 -3.67 18.28 14.08
N LEU A 611 -4.16 17.82 12.93
CA LEU A 611 -4.45 18.64 11.75
C LEU A 611 -5.84 19.28 11.81
N PHE A 612 -6.79 18.63 12.48
CA PHE A 612 -8.18 19.04 12.59
C PHE A 612 -8.63 19.13 14.05
N PRO A 613 -9.59 19.96 14.36
CA PRO A 613 -10.28 19.89 15.64
C PRO A 613 -11.14 18.61 15.68
N ASN A 614 -10.95 17.80 16.71
CA ASN A 614 -11.74 16.59 16.99
C ASN A 614 -12.81 16.89 18.06
N GLU A 615 -13.78 15.97 18.29
CA GLU A 615 -14.86 16.09 19.30
C GLU A 615 -14.36 16.41 20.72
#